data_4e0262025850e94fa751db299e34b609
#
_entry.id   4e0262025850e94fa751db299e34b609
#
_cell.length_a   1.000
_cell.length_b   1.000
_cell.length_c   1.000
_cell.angle_alpha   90.00
_cell.angle_beta   90.00
_cell.angle_gamma   90.00
#
_symmetry.space_group_name_H-M   'P 1'
#
loop_
_entity.id
_entity.type
_entity.pdbx_description
1 polymer ?
#
loop_
_entity_poly.entity_id
_entity_poly.type
_entity_poly.pdbx_seq_one_letter_code
_entity_poly.pdbx_strand_id
1 'polypeptide(L)'
;MNQNIFLLGLFFPLLCNCSAPAEQTDTTNGGIFLTDSLKQVVTIDTVSIQEVTMELTLNGRVTFNQEQVARVYPIFGGTVTEVHAETGDYVQKGEVLAVIRSGEVADYEKQQKDAAPQVLTARRAMDATQDMYVSGIASERDMLQAKQELAAAEAEDKRVKEVFSIYHLLGNSFYQVKSPVAGFIVNKNISKDMQIRSDQSEELFTVSGLENVWVMADVYESDISKVCAGDRVEITTLAYRNRSFGGTIDKVYQVLNDESKTMSVRIKLQNRDYLLKPGMFTNVKVTCKASEERMARIDPHSLVFENGKNYVVAVDGDGSLQVKEVEIYKRSDKECYLRSGVTGGDKILNKNVLLVYNALNDDSK
;
A
#
# COMPACT_ATOMS: atom_id res chain seq x y z
N MET A 1 69.78 87.30 -9.62
CA MET A 1 71.08 87.53 -9.04
C MET A 1 71.83 86.23 -9.07
N ASN A 2 72.85 86.19 -9.90
CA ASN A 2 74.04 85.31 -9.95
C ASN A 2 73.83 83.77 -10.12
N GLN A 3 74.14 83.21 -11.32
CA GLN A 3 75.46 82.84 -11.83
C GLN A 3 76.08 81.68 -11.01
N ASN A 4 76.56 80.58 -11.59
CA ASN A 4 77.46 80.27 -12.69
C ASN A 4 77.50 78.73 -12.88
N ILE A 5 77.45 78.16 -14.12
CA ILE A 5 78.56 77.81 -15.06
C ILE A 5 79.60 76.84 -14.49
N PHE A 6 79.70 75.64 -15.10
CA PHE A 6 80.86 74.93 -15.62
C PHE A 6 80.53 73.48 -15.91
N LEU A 7 80.41 72.99 -17.09
CA LEU A 7 81.30 72.61 -18.25
C LEU A 7 82.21 71.41 -17.97
N LEU A 8 82.23 70.51 -18.98
CA LEU A 8 83.17 69.45 -19.34
C LEU A 8 82.93 68.10 -18.64
N GLY A 9 82.80 67.07 -19.38
CA GLY A 9 83.59 66.39 -20.33
C GLY A 9 83.02 65.08 -20.87
N LEU A 10 83.20 64.98 -22.11
CA LEU A 10 83.01 63.88 -23.02
C LEU A 10 83.76 62.60 -22.59
N PHE A 11 83.06 61.42 -22.55
CA PHE A 11 83.74 60.17 -22.87
C PHE A 11 82.70 59.14 -23.29
N PHE A 12 82.79 58.72 -24.54
CA PHE A 12 82.13 57.58 -25.19
C PHE A 12 83.01 56.35 -25.03
N PRO A 13 82.52 55.20 -24.67
CA PRO A 13 82.65 54.11 -25.61
C PRO A 13 81.36 53.22 -25.80
N LEU A 14 81.16 52.84 -27.02
CA LEU A 14 80.32 51.77 -27.45
C LEU A 14 80.61 50.45 -26.75
N LEU A 15 79.60 49.74 -26.28
CA LEU A 15 79.60 48.26 -26.29
C LEU A 15 78.20 47.71 -26.38
N CYS A 16 78.05 47.00 -27.48
CA CYS A 16 77.23 45.83 -27.81
C CYS A 16 75.87 45.62 -27.08
N ASN A 17 74.89 45.72 -27.93
CA ASN A 17 73.57 45.20 -27.86
C ASN A 17 73.55 43.66 -27.65
N CYS A 18 72.91 43.16 -26.58
CA CYS A 18 72.38 41.81 -26.48
C CYS A 18 70.94 41.96 -26.02
N SER A 19 70.02 41.92 -26.95
CA SER A 19 68.55 41.76 -26.71
C SER A 19 68.32 40.37 -26.21
N ALA A 20 67.99 40.23 -24.93
CA ALA A 20 67.30 39.05 -24.45
C ALA A 20 65.79 39.21 -24.79
N PRO A 21 65.12 38.17 -25.29
CA PRO A 21 63.65 38.23 -25.52
C PRO A 21 62.97 38.40 -24.15
N ALA A 22 62.07 39.37 -24.05
CA ALA A 22 61.16 39.49 -22.94
C ALA A 22 60.27 38.22 -22.92
N GLU A 23 60.42 37.41 -21.89
CA GLU A 23 59.39 36.44 -21.52
C GLU A 23 58.11 37.23 -21.25
N GLN A 24 57.14 37.07 -22.19
CA GLN A 24 55.76 37.39 -21.90
C GLN A 24 55.34 36.40 -20.82
N THR A 25 55.27 36.87 -19.59
CA THR A 25 54.47 36.19 -18.55
C THR A 25 53.02 36.28 -19.00
N ASP A 26 52.55 35.26 -19.72
CA ASP A 26 51.15 34.93 -19.81
C ASP A 26 50.66 34.70 -18.36
N THR A 27 49.99 35.67 -17.80
CA THR A 27 49.15 35.50 -16.62
C THR A 27 47.95 34.65 -17.06
N THR A 28 48.18 33.36 -17.28
CA THR A 28 47.09 32.37 -17.28
C THR A 28 46.55 32.35 -15.87
N ASN A 29 45.32 32.79 -15.72
CA ASN A 29 44.48 32.46 -14.55
C ASN A 29 44.66 30.96 -14.30
N GLY A 30 45.35 30.58 -13.23
CA GLY A 30 45.65 29.20 -12.87
C GLY A 30 44.39 28.44 -12.42
N GLY A 31 43.46 28.24 -13.33
CA GLY A 31 42.33 27.32 -13.11
C GLY A 31 42.80 25.88 -13.18
N ILE A 32 42.54 25.08 -12.17
CA ILE A 32 42.78 23.65 -12.23
C ILE A 32 41.78 23.07 -13.25
N PHE A 33 42.32 22.39 -14.27
CA PHE A 33 41.51 21.73 -15.31
C PHE A 33 41.38 20.25 -15.00
N LEU A 34 40.29 19.66 -15.47
CA LEU A 34 40.02 18.25 -15.37
C LEU A 34 40.96 17.46 -16.31
N THR A 35 42.16 17.16 -15.82
CA THR A 35 43.19 16.39 -16.56
C THR A 35 42.79 14.92 -16.67
N ASP A 36 43.32 14.17 -17.64
CA ASP A 36 43.04 12.75 -17.83
C ASP A 36 43.45 11.90 -16.61
N SER A 37 44.46 12.31 -15.88
CA SER A 37 44.86 11.69 -14.62
C SER A 37 43.79 11.91 -13.52
N LEU A 38 43.21 13.10 -13.46
CA LEU A 38 42.17 13.43 -12.50
C LEU A 38 40.85 12.66 -12.82
N LYS A 39 40.52 12.50 -14.09
CA LYS A 39 39.35 11.72 -14.53
C LYS A 39 39.36 10.25 -14.11
N GLN A 40 40.54 9.67 -13.83
CA GLN A 40 40.67 8.29 -13.35
C GLN A 40 40.34 8.16 -11.86
N VAL A 41 40.44 9.23 -11.08
CA VAL A 41 40.24 9.21 -9.63
C VAL A 41 38.94 9.84 -9.19
N VAL A 42 38.32 10.72 -10.00
CA VAL A 42 37.04 11.38 -9.72
C VAL A 42 35.92 10.82 -10.60
N THR A 43 34.69 10.94 -10.15
CA THR A 43 33.49 10.71 -10.97
C THR A 43 32.73 12.01 -11.12
N ILE A 44 32.15 12.22 -12.31
CA ILE A 44 31.32 13.38 -12.60
C ILE A 44 29.87 12.93 -12.58
N ASP A 45 29.03 13.67 -11.89
CA ASP A 45 27.59 13.51 -11.90
C ASP A 45 26.90 14.74 -12.49
N THR A 46 25.70 14.59 -12.99
CA THR A 46 24.93 15.70 -13.57
C THR A 46 23.78 16.05 -12.64
N VAL A 47 23.70 17.34 -12.28
CA VAL A 47 22.62 17.88 -11.45
C VAL A 47 21.28 17.69 -12.16
N SER A 48 20.36 17.00 -11.48
CA SER A 48 18.99 16.80 -11.99
C SER A 48 17.99 17.67 -11.23
N ILE A 49 17.00 18.22 -11.92
CA ILE A 49 15.91 18.95 -11.27
C ILE A 49 14.76 17.98 -11.01
N GLN A 50 14.47 17.75 -9.73
CA GLN A 50 13.43 16.80 -9.29
C GLN A 50 12.51 17.41 -8.23
N GLU A 51 11.32 16.82 -8.06
CA GLU A 51 10.45 17.13 -6.93
C GLU A 51 11.14 16.69 -5.64
N VAL A 52 11.04 17.54 -4.61
CA VAL A 52 11.65 17.20 -3.33
C VAL A 52 10.83 16.13 -2.64
N THR A 53 11.44 14.97 -2.43
CA THR A 53 10.83 13.86 -1.70
C THR A 53 11.31 13.76 -0.28
N MET A 54 10.52 13.16 0.57
CA MET A 54 10.89 12.82 1.95
C MET A 54 10.45 11.40 2.26
N GLU A 55 11.22 10.72 3.09
CA GLU A 55 10.82 9.45 3.67
C GLU A 55 10.17 9.68 5.03
N LEU A 56 8.99 9.13 5.22
CA LEU A 56 8.28 9.09 6.49
C LEU A 56 8.13 7.64 6.92
N THR A 57 8.46 7.32 8.15
CA THR A 57 8.30 5.96 8.69
C THR A 57 7.06 5.91 9.57
N LEU A 58 6.13 5.04 9.21
CA LEU A 58 4.88 4.82 9.92
C LEU A 58 4.86 3.41 10.54
N ASN A 59 4.22 3.29 11.68
CA ASN A 59 3.89 2.00 12.25
C ASN A 59 2.58 1.49 11.67
N GLY A 60 2.51 0.20 11.37
CA GLY A 60 1.31 -0.39 10.81
C GLY A 60 1.10 -1.83 11.26
N ARG A 61 -0.03 -2.37 10.85
CA ARG A 61 -0.42 -3.75 11.09
C ARG A 61 -1.03 -4.35 9.83
N VAL A 62 -0.68 -5.60 9.55
CA VAL A 62 -1.37 -6.41 8.53
C VAL A 62 -2.76 -6.74 9.02
N THR A 63 -3.77 -6.51 8.20
CA THR A 63 -5.17 -6.85 8.46
C THR A 63 -5.76 -7.64 7.30
N PHE A 64 -6.89 -8.28 7.55
CA PHE A 64 -7.66 -8.94 6.49
C PHE A 64 -8.16 -7.92 5.47
N ASN A 65 -8.30 -8.35 4.24
CA ASN A 65 -9.12 -7.64 3.28
C ASN A 65 -10.60 -7.75 3.70
N GLN A 66 -11.13 -6.71 4.34
CA GLN A 66 -12.52 -6.71 4.87
C GLN A 66 -13.58 -6.91 3.78
N GLU A 67 -13.25 -6.65 2.50
CA GLU A 67 -14.13 -6.91 1.37
C GLU A 67 -14.25 -8.41 1.05
N GLN A 68 -13.32 -9.23 1.57
CA GLN A 68 -13.24 -10.69 1.36
C GLN A 68 -13.38 -11.48 2.67
N VAL A 69 -13.85 -10.86 3.74
CA VAL A 69 -14.16 -11.54 5.00
C VAL A 69 -15.62 -11.94 5.01
N ALA A 70 -15.88 -13.21 5.22
CA ALA A 70 -17.22 -13.74 5.45
C ALA A 70 -17.37 -14.18 6.91
N ARG A 71 -18.35 -13.61 7.58
CA ARG A 71 -18.75 -14.00 8.94
C ARG A 71 -19.97 -14.90 8.84
N VAL A 72 -19.87 -16.08 9.43
CA VAL A 72 -20.91 -17.11 9.38
C VAL A 72 -21.63 -17.10 10.73
N TYR A 73 -22.90 -16.75 10.71
CA TYR A 73 -23.78 -16.70 11.86
C TYR A 73 -24.71 -17.91 11.91
N PRO A 74 -25.21 -18.30 13.10
CA PRO A 74 -26.23 -19.35 13.18
C PRO A 74 -27.53 -18.87 12.51
N ILE A 75 -28.17 -19.76 11.74
CA ILE A 75 -29.46 -19.50 11.12
C ILE A 75 -30.58 -19.93 12.09
N PHE A 76 -30.39 -21.08 12.74
CA PHE A 76 -31.30 -21.67 13.72
C PHE A 76 -30.57 -21.98 15.02
N GLY A 77 -31.29 -21.89 16.14
CA GLY A 77 -30.80 -22.37 17.42
C GLY A 77 -30.70 -23.89 17.47
N GLY A 78 -29.83 -24.42 18.31
CA GLY A 78 -29.69 -25.87 18.44
C GLY A 78 -28.41 -26.30 19.16
N THR A 79 -28.11 -27.60 19.07
CA THR A 79 -26.91 -28.20 19.64
C THR A 79 -25.97 -28.62 18.51
N VAL A 80 -24.70 -28.23 18.62
CA VAL A 80 -23.64 -28.60 17.67
C VAL A 80 -23.32 -30.10 17.83
N THR A 81 -23.47 -30.86 16.75
CA THR A 81 -23.17 -32.30 16.78
C THR A 81 -21.76 -32.59 16.23
N GLU A 82 -21.36 -31.86 15.21
CA GLU A 82 -20.06 -32.06 14.56
C GLU A 82 -19.48 -30.71 14.16
N VAL A 83 -18.13 -30.60 14.27
CA VAL A 83 -17.35 -29.47 13.77
C VAL A 83 -16.23 -30.05 12.93
N HIS A 84 -16.19 -29.68 11.65
CA HIS A 84 -15.26 -30.23 10.66
C HIS A 84 -14.07 -29.29 10.38
N ALA A 85 -14.18 -28.00 10.71
CA ALA A 85 -13.18 -26.99 10.39
C ALA A 85 -12.52 -26.43 11.66
N GLU A 86 -11.18 -26.27 11.62
CA GLU A 86 -10.39 -25.66 12.68
C GLU A 86 -9.81 -24.32 12.25
N THR A 87 -9.40 -23.49 13.21
CA THR A 87 -8.72 -22.22 12.92
C THR A 87 -7.40 -22.49 12.20
N GLY A 88 -7.21 -21.86 11.05
CA GLY A 88 -6.06 -22.04 10.17
C GLY A 88 -6.31 -22.96 8.98
N ASP A 89 -7.41 -23.72 8.95
CA ASP A 89 -7.74 -24.57 7.82
C ASP A 89 -8.17 -23.73 6.60
N TYR A 90 -7.83 -24.22 5.41
CA TYR A 90 -8.35 -23.67 4.16
C TYR A 90 -9.61 -24.41 3.77
N VAL A 91 -10.66 -23.67 3.50
CA VAL A 91 -11.98 -24.22 3.12
C VAL A 91 -12.42 -23.65 1.78
N GLN A 92 -13.17 -24.46 1.03
CA GLN A 92 -13.77 -24.07 -0.24
C GLN A 92 -15.15 -23.44 -0.03
N LYS A 93 -15.61 -22.65 -1.01
CA LYS A 93 -16.99 -22.15 -1.01
C LYS A 93 -17.98 -23.33 -1.04
N GLY A 94 -18.93 -23.34 -0.09
CA GLY A 94 -19.93 -24.40 0.05
C GLY A 94 -19.49 -25.59 0.90
N GLU A 95 -18.24 -25.62 1.36
CA GLU A 95 -17.72 -26.66 2.26
C GLU A 95 -18.42 -26.62 3.62
N VAL A 96 -18.71 -27.80 4.17
CA VAL A 96 -19.41 -27.97 5.45
C VAL A 96 -18.43 -27.72 6.60
N LEU A 97 -18.69 -26.71 7.41
CA LEU A 97 -17.89 -26.33 8.58
C LEU A 97 -18.36 -27.01 9.86
N ALA A 98 -19.66 -27.15 10.02
CA ALA A 98 -20.29 -27.77 11.19
C ALA A 98 -21.69 -28.32 10.86
N VAL A 99 -22.16 -29.23 11.71
CA VAL A 99 -23.53 -29.76 11.67
C VAL A 99 -24.21 -29.48 13.00
N ILE A 100 -25.43 -28.95 12.93
CA ILE A 100 -26.21 -28.51 14.10
C ILE A 100 -27.54 -29.21 14.07
N ARG A 101 -27.95 -29.76 15.24
CA ARG A 101 -29.29 -30.31 15.46
C ARG A 101 -30.17 -29.23 16.06
N SER A 102 -31.32 -28.97 15.39
CA SER A 102 -32.21 -27.88 15.75
C SER A 102 -33.66 -28.33 15.86
N GLY A 103 -34.32 -27.89 16.90
CA GLY A 103 -35.79 -28.08 17.05
C GLY A 103 -36.59 -27.28 16.01
N GLU A 104 -36.11 -26.08 15.65
CA GLU A 104 -36.75 -25.25 14.61
C GLU A 104 -36.74 -25.95 13.25
N VAL A 105 -35.65 -26.68 12.93
CA VAL A 105 -35.57 -27.49 11.70
C VAL A 105 -36.56 -28.65 11.73
N ALA A 106 -36.83 -29.26 12.90
CA ALA A 106 -37.83 -30.30 13.05
C ALA A 106 -39.24 -29.81 12.70
N ASP A 107 -39.55 -28.55 13.03
CA ASP A 107 -40.84 -27.95 12.68
C ASP A 107 -40.99 -27.75 11.17
N TYR A 108 -39.93 -27.34 10.46
CA TYR A 108 -39.91 -27.27 8.99
C TYR A 108 -40.04 -28.64 8.35
N GLU A 109 -39.42 -29.68 8.91
CA GLU A 109 -39.61 -31.05 8.44
C GLU A 109 -41.05 -31.55 8.54
N LYS A 110 -41.70 -31.22 9.67
CA LYS A 110 -43.12 -31.54 9.83
C LYS A 110 -43.94 -30.84 8.74
N GLN A 111 -43.72 -29.53 8.53
CA GLN A 111 -44.40 -28.78 7.48
C GLN A 111 -44.19 -29.42 6.10
N GLN A 112 -42.97 -29.88 5.77
CA GLN A 112 -42.67 -30.55 4.50
C GLN A 112 -43.42 -31.88 4.35
N LYS A 113 -43.47 -32.69 5.43
CA LYS A 113 -44.20 -33.96 5.44
C LYS A 113 -45.68 -33.76 5.31
N ASP A 114 -46.22 -32.65 5.80
CA ASP A 114 -47.67 -32.37 5.74
C ASP A 114 -48.09 -31.74 4.39
N ALA A 115 -47.20 -30.95 3.75
CA ALA A 115 -47.53 -30.23 2.51
C ALA A 115 -47.78 -31.14 1.30
N ALA A 116 -46.92 -32.13 1.07
CA ALA A 116 -47.07 -33.01 -0.10
C ALA A 116 -48.38 -33.83 -0.11
N PRO A 117 -48.85 -34.46 1.02
CA PRO A 117 -50.15 -35.07 1.10
C PRO A 117 -51.32 -34.10 0.90
N GLN A 118 -51.21 -32.85 1.39
CA GLN A 118 -52.22 -31.81 1.19
C GLN A 118 -52.42 -31.49 -0.29
N VAL A 119 -51.34 -31.36 -1.07
CA VAL A 119 -51.42 -31.20 -2.54
C VAL A 119 -52.17 -32.36 -3.19
N LEU A 120 -51.83 -33.60 -2.79
CA LEU A 120 -52.49 -34.77 -3.35
C LEU A 120 -54.01 -34.80 -3.01
N THR A 121 -54.36 -34.43 -1.79
CA THR A 121 -55.77 -34.38 -1.36
C THR A 121 -56.53 -33.29 -2.08
N ALA A 122 -55.95 -32.07 -2.19
CA ALA A 122 -56.58 -30.96 -2.90
C ALA A 122 -56.72 -31.25 -4.41
N ARG A 123 -55.73 -31.93 -5.01
CA ARG A 123 -55.83 -32.36 -6.43
C ARG A 123 -56.97 -33.33 -6.66
N ARG A 124 -57.09 -34.36 -5.81
CA ARG A 124 -58.20 -35.32 -5.91
C ARG A 124 -59.60 -34.66 -5.71
N ALA A 125 -59.64 -33.69 -4.78
CA ALA A 125 -60.88 -32.93 -4.57
C ALA A 125 -61.23 -32.07 -5.78
N MET A 126 -60.27 -31.44 -6.40
CA MET A 126 -60.43 -30.63 -7.60
C MET A 126 -60.85 -31.49 -8.78
N ASP A 127 -60.26 -32.70 -9.01
CA ASP A 127 -60.60 -33.62 -10.07
C ASP A 127 -62.04 -34.11 -9.90
N ALA A 128 -62.43 -34.50 -8.67
CA ALA A 128 -63.81 -34.93 -8.37
C ALA A 128 -64.84 -33.81 -8.60
N THR A 129 -64.50 -32.57 -8.17
CA THR A 129 -65.39 -31.42 -8.38
C THR A 129 -65.47 -31.04 -9.85
N GLN A 130 -64.38 -31.21 -10.64
CA GLN A 130 -64.40 -31.04 -12.09
C GLN A 130 -65.38 -32.02 -12.77
N ASP A 131 -65.34 -33.29 -12.38
CA ASP A 131 -66.25 -34.32 -12.92
C ASP A 131 -67.76 -34.04 -12.58
N MET A 132 -68.01 -33.59 -11.34
CA MET A 132 -69.34 -33.15 -10.91
C MET A 132 -69.80 -31.90 -11.67
N TYR A 133 -68.89 -30.92 -11.93
CA TYR A 133 -69.23 -29.73 -12.69
C TYR A 133 -69.61 -30.07 -14.14
N VAL A 134 -68.86 -30.93 -14.81
CA VAL A 134 -69.17 -31.41 -16.16
C VAL A 134 -70.48 -32.12 -16.22
N SER A 135 -70.82 -32.83 -15.15
CA SER A 135 -72.10 -33.55 -15.01
C SER A 135 -73.28 -32.64 -14.57
N GLY A 136 -73.07 -31.35 -14.37
CA GLY A 136 -74.06 -30.38 -13.91
C GLY A 136 -74.48 -30.49 -12.44
N ILE A 137 -73.72 -31.21 -11.61
CA ILE A 137 -74.02 -31.46 -10.21
C ILE A 137 -73.33 -30.37 -9.30
N ALA A 138 -72.11 -29.92 -9.66
CA ALA A 138 -71.41 -28.88 -8.95
C ALA A 138 -71.57 -27.52 -9.63
N SER A 139 -71.49 -26.43 -8.85
CA SER A 139 -71.56 -25.07 -9.39
C SER A 139 -70.19 -24.55 -9.83
N GLU A 140 -70.16 -23.50 -10.65
CA GLU A 140 -68.93 -22.81 -11.03
C GLU A 140 -68.14 -22.28 -9.79
N ARG A 141 -68.87 -21.86 -8.74
CA ARG A 141 -68.31 -21.45 -7.49
C ARG A 141 -67.52 -22.57 -6.82
N ASP A 142 -68.10 -23.79 -6.79
CA ASP A 142 -67.44 -24.93 -6.15
C ASP A 142 -66.19 -25.32 -6.94
N MET A 143 -66.26 -25.26 -8.26
CA MET A 143 -65.09 -25.50 -9.11
C MET A 143 -63.99 -24.46 -8.91
N LEU A 144 -64.36 -23.19 -8.79
CA LEU A 144 -63.38 -22.12 -8.53
C LEU A 144 -62.71 -22.28 -7.14
N GLN A 145 -63.50 -22.65 -6.13
CA GLN A 145 -62.99 -22.91 -4.78
C GLN A 145 -62.01 -24.09 -4.79
N ALA A 146 -62.34 -25.23 -5.42
CA ALA A 146 -61.44 -26.37 -5.49
C ALA A 146 -60.12 -26.03 -6.21
N LYS A 147 -60.15 -25.20 -7.26
CA LYS A 147 -58.97 -24.70 -7.93
C LYS A 147 -58.10 -23.83 -7.02
N GLN A 148 -58.71 -22.94 -6.23
CA GLN A 148 -58.02 -22.08 -5.28
C GLN A 148 -57.38 -22.92 -4.16
N GLU A 149 -58.04 -23.92 -3.64
CA GLU A 149 -57.51 -24.83 -2.62
C GLU A 149 -56.31 -25.62 -3.13
N LEU A 150 -56.36 -26.13 -4.38
CA LEU A 150 -55.21 -26.78 -5.01
C LEU A 150 -54.05 -25.83 -5.19
N ALA A 151 -54.30 -24.63 -5.72
CA ALA A 151 -53.27 -23.63 -5.94
C ALA A 151 -52.60 -23.19 -4.61
N ALA A 152 -53.37 -23.06 -3.54
CA ALA A 152 -52.85 -22.75 -2.20
C ALA A 152 -51.97 -23.89 -1.66
N ALA A 153 -52.38 -25.14 -1.81
CA ALA A 153 -51.60 -26.30 -1.38
C ALA A 153 -50.28 -26.43 -2.18
N GLU A 154 -50.31 -26.22 -3.50
CA GLU A 154 -49.12 -26.25 -4.35
C GLU A 154 -48.15 -25.09 -4.01
N ALA A 155 -48.66 -23.89 -3.71
CA ALA A 155 -47.84 -22.76 -3.28
C ALA A 155 -47.15 -23.04 -1.94
N GLU A 156 -47.84 -23.66 -0.99
CA GLU A 156 -47.25 -24.00 0.32
C GLU A 156 -46.17 -25.09 0.20
N ASP A 157 -46.42 -26.16 -0.58
CA ASP A 157 -45.42 -27.19 -0.85
C ASP A 157 -44.15 -26.60 -1.50
N LYS A 158 -44.33 -25.70 -2.47
CA LYS A 158 -43.22 -24.98 -3.10
C LYS A 158 -42.46 -24.13 -2.10
N ARG A 159 -43.16 -23.37 -1.26
CA ARG A 159 -42.53 -22.51 -0.22
C ARG A 159 -41.67 -23.35 0.72
N VAL A 160 -42.17 -24.45 1.22
CA VAL A 160 -41.42 -25.31 2.15
C VAL A 160 -40.20 -25.93 1.47
N LYS A 161 -40.30 -26.38 0.23
CA LYS A 161 -39.16 -26.89 -0.56
C LYS A 161 -38.09 -25.83 -0.77
N GLU A 162 -38.48 -24.57 -1.03
CA GLU A 162 -37.56 -23.45 -1.15
C GLU A 162 -36.81 -23.19 0.17
N VAL A 163 -37.53 -23.23 1.31
CA VAL A 163 -36.90 -23.07 2.65
C VAL A 163 -35.83 -24.14 2.87
N PHE A 164 -36.11 -25.40 2.56
CA PHE A 164 -35.14 -26.50 2.66
C PHE A 164 -33.87 -26.25 1.82
N SER A 165 -34.05 -25.75 0.61
CA SER A 165 -32.96 -25.45 -0.31
C SER A 165 -32.12 -24.29 0.19
N ILE A 166 -32.76 -23.18 0.61
CA ILE A 166 -32.11 -21.96 1.06
C ILE A 166 -31.26 -22.20 2.30
N TYR A 167 -31.80 -22.92 3.28
CA TYR A 167 -31.12 -23.15 4.56
C TYR A 167 -30.29 -24.43 4.62
N HIS A 168 -30.15 -25.15 3.51
CA HIS A 168 -29.37 -26.40 3.43
C HIS A 168 -29.76 -27.44 4.48
N LEU A 169 -31.05 -27.61 4.69
CA LEU A 169 -31.58 -28.56 5.64
C LEU A 169 -31.39 -30.01 5.15
N LEU A 170 -30.87 -30.90 6.01
CA LEU A 170 -30.57 -32.28 5.68
C LEU A 170 -31.74 -33.24 5.96
N GLY A 171 -32.72 -32.77 6.72
CA GLY A 171 -33.70 -33.66 7.36
C GLY A 171 -33.17 -34.21 8.70
N ASN A 172 -34.06 -34.94 9.44
CA ASN A 172 -33.75 -35.47 10.77
C ASN A 172 -33.33 -34.42 11.79
N SER A 173 -33.87 -33.18 11.66
CA SER A 173 -33.60 -32.03 12.53
C SER A 173 -32.17 -31.46 12.44
N PHE A 174 -31.44 -31.78 11.38
CA PHE A 174 -30.06 -31.27 11.18
C PHE A 174 -30.00 -30.25 10.06
N TYR A 175 -29.10 -29.25 10.24
CA TYR A 175 -28.68 -28.36 9.17
C TYR A 175 -27.18 -28.22 9.10
N GLN A 176 -26.67 -27.92 7.92
CA GLN A 176 -25.23 -27.70 7.67
C GLN A 176 -24.88 -26.23 7.69
N VAL A 177 -23.86 -25.88 8.46
CA VAL A 177 -23.20 -24.59 8.40
C VAL A 177 -22.13 -24.68 7.31
N LYS A 178 -22.27 -23.91 6.23
CA LYS A 178 -21.36 -23.94 5.07
C LYS A 178 -20.60 -22.64 4.93
N SER A 179 -19.37 -22.75 4.38
CA SER A 179 -18.59 -21.55 4.04
C SER A 179 -19.20 -20.82 2.84
N PRO A 180 -19.50 -19.52 2.94
CA PRO A 180 -20.00 -18.73 1.81
C PRO A 180 -18.92 -18.36 0.80
N VAL A 181 -17.63 -18.43 1.18
CA VAL A 181 -16.46 -18.08 0.37
C VAL A 181 -15.36 -19.13 0.51
N ALA A 182 -14.42 -19.17 -0.42
CA ALA A 182 -13.18 -19.92 -0.23
C ALA A 182 -12.19 -19.06 0.56
N GLY A 183 -11.42 -19.66 1.48
CA GLY A 183 -10.45 -18.96 2.31
C GLY A 183 -10.03 -19.73 3.55
N PHE A 184 -9.32 -19.06 4.43
CA PHE A 184 -8.86 -19.63 5.70
C PHE A 184 -9.83 -19.33 6.84
N ILE A 185 -10.03 -20.28 7.71
CA ILE A 185 -10.75 -20.08 8.98
C ILE A 185 -9.84 -19.20 9.88
N VAL A 186 -10.23 -17.96 10.10
CA VAL A 186 -9.45 -17.01 10.91
C VAL A 186 -9.95 -16.87 12.34
N ASN A 187 -11.22 -17.22 12.56
CA ASN A 187 -11.82 -17.31 13.89
C ASN A 187 -12.85 -18.44 13.92
N LYS A 188 -12.92 -19.15 15.06
CA LYS A 188 -13.89 -20.22 15.33
C LYS A 188 -14.41 -20.06 16.74
N ASN A 189 -15.71 -19.74 16.88
CA ASN A 189 -16.42 -19.57 18.14
C ASN A 189 -17.46 -20.68 18.37
N ILE A 190 -17.15 -21.89 17.95
CA ILE A 190 -18.04 -23.04 18.02
C ILE A 190 -17.27 -24.29 18.47
N SER A 191 -17.89 -25.11 19.29
CA SER A 191 -17.36 -26.40 19.72
C SER A 191 -18.46 -27.46 19.69
N LYS A 192 -18.05 -28.73 19.63
CA LYS A 192 -18.97 -29.85 19.77
C LYS A 192 -19.74 -29.78 21.08
N ASP A 193 -21.01 -30.16 21.04
CA ASP A 193 -21.96 -30.15 22.16
C ASP A 193 -22.34 -28.75 22.70
N MET A 194 -21.84 -27.67 22.06
CA MET A 194 -22.22 -26.30 22.37
C MET A 194 -23.68 -26.06 21.99
N GLN A 195 -24.42 -25.36 22.87
CA GLN A 195 -25.78 -24.87 22.56
C GLN A 195 -25.68 -23.49 21.94
N ILE A 196 -26.34 -23.30 20.82
CA ILE A 196 -26.39 -22.08 20.04
C ILE A 196 -27.82 -21.55 20.01
N ARG A 197 -27.96 -20.25 20.13
CA ARG A 197 -29.26 -19.57 19.99
C ARG A 197 -29.33 -18.86 18.63
N SER A 198 -30.51 -18.84 18.03
CA SER A 198 -30.74 -18.14 16.75
C SER A 198 -30.58 -16.61 16.85
N ASP A 199 -30.74 -16.04 18.07
CA ASP A 199 -30.56 -14.61 18.35
C ASP A 199 -29.12 -14.24 18.77
N GLN A 200 -28.15 -15.18 18.68
CA GLN A 200 -26.76 -14.93 19.05
C GLN A 200 -26.08 -13.97 18.05
N SER A 201 -25.48 -12.92 18.59
CA SER A 201 -24.76 -11.90 17.81
C SER A 201 -23.34 -12.29 17.43
N GLU A 202 -22.79 -13.36 18.02
CA GLU A 202 -21.44 -13.84 17.73
C GLU A 202 -21.42 -14.74 16.49
N GLU A 203 -20.44 -14.51 15.61
CA GLU A 203 -20.21 -15.39 14.48
C GLU A 203 -19.67 -16.76 14.93
N LEU A 204 -20.13 -17.83 14.28
CA LEU A 204 -19.64 -19.20 14.50
C LEU A 204 -18.25 -19.38 13.88
N PHE A 205 -18.07 -18.85 12.68
CA PHE A 205 -16.82 -18.86 11.95
C PHE A 205 -16.60 -17.53 11.25
N THR A 206 -15.33 -17.17 11.13
CA THR A 206 -14.90 -16.10 10.22
C THR A 206 -13.95 -16.69 9.19
N VAL A 207 -14.30 -16.57 7.91
CA VAL A 207 -13.52 -17.05 6.77
C VAL A 207 -12.96 -15.86 6.01
N SER A 208 -11.66 -15.85 5.70
CA SER A 208 -11.02 -14.79 4.94
C SER A 208 -10.06 -15.33 3.89
N GLY A 209 -10.10 -14.76 2.69
CA GLY A 209 -9.02 -14.91 1.72
C GLY A 209 -7.77 -14.18 2.24
N LEU A 210 -6.60 -14.83 2.11
CA LEU A 210 -5.31 -14.25 2.49
C LEU A 210 -4.42 -13.90 1.28
N GLU A 211 -4.92 -14.08 0.05
CA GLU A 211 -4.20 -13.73 -1.19
C GLU A 211 -3.97 -12.23 -1.34
N ASN A 212 -4.89 -11.44 -0.79
CA ASN A 212 -4.80 -10.01 -0.70
C ASN A 212 -5.00 -9.58 0.74
N VAL A 213 -4.00 -8.91 1.29
CA VAL A 213 -4.06 -8.36 2.65
C VAL A 213 -3.98 -6.85 2.62
N TRP A 214 -4.49 -6.23 3.66
CA TRP A 214 -4.32 -4.80 3.87
C TRP A 214 -3.26 -4.54 4.93
N VAL A 215 -2.48 -3.50 4.74
CA VAL A 215 -1.67 -2.91 5.80
C VAL A 215 -2.33 -1.60 6.19
N MET A 216 -2.73 -1.53 7.44
CA MET A 216 -3.22 -0.30 8.06
C MET A 216 -2.05 0.34 8.79
N ALA A 217 -1.65 1.54 8.36
CA ALA A 217 -0.56 2.28 8.99
C ALA A 217 -1.10 3.58 9.59
N ASP A 218 -0.49 4.01 10.68
CA ASP A 218 -0.93 5.15 11.46
C ASP A 218 -0.05 6.37 11.20
N VAL A 219 -0.67 7.46 10.74
CA VAL A 219 -0.05 8.75 10.46
C VAL A 219 -0.35 9.70 11.61
N TYR A 220 0.68 10.25 12.24
CA TYR A 220 0.51 11.25 13.29
C TYR A 220 -0.02 12.57 12.74
N GLU A 221 -0.74 13.32 13.57
CA GLU A 221 -1.36 14.60 13.19
C GLU A 221 -0.39 15.57 12.52
N SER A 222 0.87 15.64 12.98
CA SER A 222 1.94 16.48 12.42
C SER A 222 2.33 16.13 10.98
N ASP A 223 2.00 14.93 10.50
CA ASP A 223 2.43 14.40 9.22
C ASP A 223 1.27 14.18 8.24
N ILE A 224 0.04 14.43 8.67
CA ILE A 224 -1.18 14.21 7.86
C ILE A 224 -1.10 14.93 6.51
N SER A 225 -0.64 16.18 6.49
CA SER A 225 -0.55 16.99 5.27
C SER A 225 0.48 16.50 4.25
N LYS A 226 1.37 15.59 4.68
CA LYS A 226 2.49 15.08 3.87
C LYS A 226 2.15 13.78 3.15
N VAL A 227 1.09 13.08 3.58
CA VAL A 227 0.73 11.74 3.10
C VAL A 227 -0.51 11.80 2.22
N CYS A 228 -0.37 11.26 1.01
CA CYS A 228 -1.45 11.27 0.03
C CYS A 228 -1.73 9.85 -0.51
N ALA A 229 -2.96 9.66 -1.00
CA ALA A 229 -3.27 8.46 -1.78
C ALA A 229 -2.42 8.44 -3.06
N GLY A 230 -1.85 7.27 -3.38
CA GLY A 230 -0.91 7.10 -4.49
C GLY A 230 0.57 7.15 -4.09
N ASP A 231 0.91 7.60 -2.89
CA ASP A 231 2.29 7.60 -2.41
C ASP A 231 2.86 6.18 -2.38
N ARG A 232 4.11 6.05 -2.82
CA ARG A 232 4.83 4.77 -2.81
C ARG A 232 5.24 4.41 -1.40
N VAL A 233 5.11 3.13 -1.08
CA VAL A 233 5.49 2.61 0.23
C VAL A 233 6.38 1.38 0.11
N GLU A 234 7.31 1.26 1.03
CA GLU A 234 8.12 0.08 1.26
C GLU A 234 7.81 -0.45 2.67
N ILE A 235 7.33 -1.70 2.74
CA ILE A 235 6.85 -2.31 3.97
C ILE A 235 7.80 -3.40 4.39
N THR A 236 8.23 -3.37 5.65
CA THR A 236 9.02 -4.41 6.29
C THR A 236 8.30 -4.95 7.51
N THR A 237 8.56 -6.22 7.86
CA THR A 237 7.97 -6.87 9.02
C THR A 237 9.07 -7.39 9.95
N LEU A 238 8.76 -7.55 11.21
CA LEU A 238 9.71 -8.13 12.17
C LEU A 238 10.06 -9.59 11.84
N ALA A 239 9.11 -10.33 11.23
CA ALA A 239 9.30 -11.72 10.86
C ALA A 239 10.22 -11.90 9.65
N TYR A 240 10.24 -10.93 8.72
CA TYR A 240 11.01 -11.00 7.46
C TYR A 240 11.86 -9.74 7.29
N ARG A 241 12.90 -9.59 8.13
CA ARG A 241 13.75 -8.37 8.19
C ARG A 241 14.50 -8.05 6.90
N ASN A 242 14.83 -9.09 6.12
CA ASN A 242 15.59 -8.96 4.87
C ASN A 242 14.69 -8.94 3.63
N ARG A 243 13.37 -8.85 3.81
CA ARG A 243 12.39 -8.81 2.71
C ARG A 243 11.51 -7.59 2.87
N SER A 244 11.42 -6.81 1.81
CA SER A 244 10.50 -5.67 1.72
C SER A 244 9.37 -5.98 0.75
N PHE A 245 8.21 -5.39 1.02
CA PHE A 245 7.01 -5.50 0.20
C PHE A 245 6.66 -4.10 -0.30
N GLY A 246 6.76 -3.91 -1.61
CA GLY A 246 6.41 -2.65 -2.26
C GLY A 246 4.91 -2.51 -2.46
N GLY A 247 4.39 -1.30 -2.28
CA GLY A 247 2.99 -0.98 -2.49
C GLY A 247 2.74 0.50 -2.71
N THR A 248 1.48 0.89 -2.71
CA THR A 248 1.04 2.28 -2.74
C THR A 248 -0.09 2.49 -1.73
N ILE A 249 -0.20 3.70 -1.21
CA ILE A 249 -1.35 4.07 -0.36
C ILE A 249 -2.59 4.08 -1.23
N ASP A 250 -3.52 3.17 -0.94
CA ASP A 250 -4.81 3.04 -1.65
C ASP A 250 -5.85 4.03 -1.11
N LYS A 251 -5.86 4.25 0.20
CA LYS A 251 -6.83 5.13 0.84
C LYS A 251 -6.24 5.81 2.08
N VAL A 252 -6.56 7.09 2.22
CA VAL A 252 -6.34 7.89 3.42
C VAL A 252 -7.71 8.08 4.10
N TYR A 253 -7.83 7.67 5.36
CA TYR A 253 -9.07 7.83 6.12
C TYR A 253 -9.14 9.24 6.70
N GLN A 254 -10.31 9.87 6.62
CA GLN A 254 -10.51 11.27 7.03
C GLN A 254 -10.99 11.39 8.49
N VAL A 255 -10.67 10.40 9.31
CA VAL A 255 -11.09 10.36 10.72
C VAL A 255 -9.86 10.06 11.57
N LEU A 256 -9.63 10.89 12.58
CA LEU A 256 -8.61 10.66 13.59
C LEU A 256 -9.13 9.64 14.63
N ASN A 257 -8.25 8.76 15.05
CA ASN A 257 -8.49 7.93 16.21
C ASN A 257 -8.30 8.78 17.47
N ASP A 258 -9.31 8.84 18.32
CA ASP A 258 -9.30 9.71 19.50
C ASP A 258 -8.27 9.31 20.56
N GLU A 259 -7.92 8.04 20.65
CA GLU A 259 -6.96 7.52 21.63
C GLU A 259 -5.51 7.75 21.17
N SER A 260 -5.20 7.39 19.93
CA SER A 260 -3.82 7.46 19.40
C SER A 260 -3.47 8.80 18.74
N LYS A 261 -4.48 9.65 18.46
CA LYS A 261 -4.33 10.91 17.71
C LYS A 261 -3.65 10.70 16.35
N THR A 262 -3.96 9.57 15.72
CA THR A 262 -3.44 9.19 14.41
C THR A 262 -4.57 9.07 13.39
N MET A 263 -4.23 9.28 12.14
CA MET A 263 -5.08 9.00 10.99
C MET A 263 -4.58 7.73 10.32
N SER A 264 -5.47 6.80 10.01
CA SER A 264 -5.08 5.56 9.35
C SER A 264 -4.97 5.73 7.84
N VAL A 265 -3.99 5.07 7.26
CA VAL A 265 -3.84 4.89 5.80
C VAL A 265 -3.89 3.40 5.48
N ARG A 266 -4.50 3.07 4.34
CA ARG A 266 -4.63 1.70 3.85
C ARG A 266 -3.71 1.47 2.68
N ILE A 267 -2.99 0.35 2.73
CA ILE A 267 -2.17 -0.14 1.64
C ILE A 267 -2.67 -1.54 1.28
N LYS A 268 -2.96 -1.79 0.01
CA LYS A 268 -3.33 -3.11 -0.50
C LYS A 268 -2.10 -3.84 -0.98
N LEU A 269 -1.90 -5.08 -0.52
CA LEU A 269 -0.77 -5.92 -0.89
C LEU A 269 -1.23 -7.28 -1.41
N GLN A 270 -0.60 -7.74 -2.49
CA GLN A 270 -0.70 -9.12 -2.92
C GLN A 270 0.16 -10.01 -2.03
N ASN A 271 -0.40 -11.09 -1.54
CA ASN A 271 0.23 -12.03 -0.59
C ASN A 271 0.23 -13.46 -1.16
N ARG A 272 0.81 -13.63 -2.36
CA ARG A 272 0.79 -14.90 -3.11
C ARG A 272 1.39 -16.07 -2.33
N ASP A 273 2.41 -15.81 -1.52
CA ASP A 273 3.11 -16.83 -0.73
C ASP A 273 2.53 -16.99 0.69
N TYR A 274 1.44 -16.30 1.02
CA TYR A 274 0.82 -16.25 2.35
C TYR A 274 1.80 -15.89 3.49
N LEU A 275 2.86 -15.13 3.17
CA LEU A 275 3.88 -14.71 4.14
C LEU A 275 3.35 -13.67 5.12
N LEU A 276 2.55 -12.73 4.62
CA LEU A 276 1.94 -11.70 5.44
C LEU A 276 0.70 -12.29 6.13
N LYS A 277 0.76 -12.38 7.44
CA LYS A 277 -0.37 -12.89 8.24
C LYS A 277 -1.04 -11.72 8.95
N PRO A 278 -2.37 -11.63 8.93
CA PRO A 278 -3.11 -10.64 9.73
C PRO A 278 -2.67 -10.68 11.20
N GLY A 279 -2.54 -9.50 11.78
CA GLY A 279 -1.98 -9.32 13.13
C GLY A 279 -0.47 -9.01 13.16
N MET A 280 0.29 -9.23 12.08
CA MET A 280 1.71 -8.89 12.03
C MET A 280 1.91 -7.37 12.09
N PHE A 281 2.89 -6.92 12.88
CA PHE A 281 3.36 -5.55 12.89
C PHE A 281 4.26 -5.26 11.69
N THR A 282 4.14 -4.06 11.16
CA THR A 282 4.90 -3.59 10.00
C THR A 282 5.49 -2.21 10.25
N ASN A 283 6.67 -1.97 9.68
CA ASN A 283 7.19 -0.62 9.46
C ASN A 283 6.95 -0.25 8.01
N VAL A 284 6.29 0.87 7.79
CA VAL A 284 5.91 1.37 6.47
C VAL A 284 6.72 2.64 6.19
N LYS A 285 7.66 2.57 5.26
CA LYS A 285 8.37 3.74 4.75
C LYS A 285 7.57 4.31 3.59
N VAL A 286 7.09 5.53 3.76
CA VAL A 286 6.32 6.27 2.74
C VAL A 286 7.24 7.27 2.08
N THR A 287 7.30 7.27 0.77
CA THR A 287 7.98 8.31 -0.01
C THR A 287 6.95 9.39 -0.36
N CYS A 288 7.00 10.49 0.39
CA CYS A 288 6.09 11.61 0.25
C CYS A 288 6.74 12.76 -0.53
N LYS A 289 5.95 13.66 -1.10
CA LYS A 289 6.43 14.96 -1.59
C LYS A 289 6.69 15.89 -0.40
N ALA A 290 7.89 16.44 -0.32
CA ALA A 290 8.26 17.41 0.73
C ALA A 290 7.97 18.86 0.30
N SER A 291 7.94 19.13 -1.00
CA SER A 291 7.62 20.42 -1.61
C SER A 291 7.06 20.21 -3.00
N GLU A 292 6.20 21.12 -3.46
CA GLU A 292 5.76 21.17 -4.86
C GLU A 292 6.84 21.79 -5.77
N GLU A 293 7.83 22.47 -5.18
CA GLU A 293 8.93 23.05 -5.92
C GLU A 293 9.91 21.96 -6.37
N ARG A 294 10.36 22.09 -7.62
CA ARG A 294 11.42 21.24 -8.16
C ARG A 294 12.77 21.87 -7.85
N MET A 295 13.65 21.11 -7.23
CA MET A 295 14.96 21.56 -6.79
C MET A 295 16.09 20.77 -7.44
N ALA A 296 17.29 21.34 -7.43
CA ALA A 296 18.50 20.67 -7.85
C ALA A 296 18.81 19.51 -6.89
N ARG A 297 18.85 18.29 -7.42
CA ARG A 297 19.19 17.07 -6.69
C ARG A 297 20.61 16.66 -7.04
N ILE A 298 21.40 16.36 -6.01
CA ILE A 298 22.78 15.86 -6.11
C ILE A 298 22.98 14.67 -5.18
N ASP A 299 24.05 13.91 -5.39
CA ASP A 299 24.50 12.91 -4.43
C ASP A 299 25.12 13.62 -3.20
N PRO A 300 24.81 13.21 -1.96
CA PRO A 300 25.38 13.78 -0.76
C PRO A 300 26.92 13.72 -0.68
N HIS A 301 27.57 12.78 -1.40
CA HIS A 301 29.03 12.67 -1.47
C HIS A 301 29.69 13.78 -2.31
N SER A 302 28.91 14.50 -3.13
CA SER A 302 29.39 15.66 -3.89
C SER A 302 29.61 16.91 -3.04
N LEU A 303 29.17 16.88 -1.75
CA LEU A 303 29.23 18.03 -0.86
C LEU A 303 30.56 18.07 -0.06
N VAL A 304 31.14 19.25 0.02
CA VAL A 304 32.20 19.59 0.95
C VAL A 304 31.66 20.60 1.96
N PHE A 305 31.89 20.33 3.24
CA PHE A 305 31.50 21.23 4.30
C PHE A 305 32.75 21.86 4.92
N GLU A 306 32.88 23.19 4.83
CA GLU A 306 34.02 23.95 5.40
C GLU A 306 33.52 25.31 5.92
N ASN A 307 34.06 25.74 7.05
CA ASN A 307 33.77 27.03 7.67
C ASN A 307 32.26 27.36 7.83
N GLY A 308 31.45 26.35 8.12
CA GLY A 308 30.01 26.52 8.30
C GLY A 308 29.19 26.62 6.99
N LYS A 309 29.83 26.44 5.83
CA LYS A 309 29.19 26.52 4.51
C LYS A 309 29.37 25.22 3.75
N ASN A 310 28.50 25.02 2.77
CA ASN A 310 28.54 23.86 1.90
C ASN A 310 28.98 24.24 0.49
N TYR A 311 29.81 23.40 -0.10
CA TYR A 311 30.37 23.62 -1.41
C TYR A 311 30.26 22.39 -2.29
N VAL A 312 30.23 22.62 -3.59
CA VAL A 312 30.40 21.58 -4.62
C VAL A 312 31.52 22.03 -5.58
N VAL A 313 32.17 21.07 -6.21
CA VAL A 313 33.12 21.36 -7.28
C VAL A 313 32.39 21.12 -8.62
N ALA A 314 32.11 22.20 -9.32
CA ALA A 314 31.52 22.18 -10.65
C ALA A 314 32.59 22.02 -11.74
N VAL A 315 32.18 21.39 -12.85
CA VAL A 315 33.01 21.18 -14.05
C VAL A 315 32.36 21.97 -15.17
N ASP A 316 33.00 23.03 -15.63
CA ASP A 316 32.52 23.85 -16.73
C ASP A 316 32.72 23.17 -18.10
N GLY A 317 32.12 23.73 -19.15
CA GLY A 317 32.15 23.14 -20.48
C GLY A 317 33.52 23.03 -21.13
N ASP A 318 34.47 23.84 -20.70
CA ASP A 318 35.88 23.84 -21.13
C ASP A 318 36.76 22.88 -20.30
N GLY A 319 36.18 22.23 -19.28
CA GLY A 319 36.86 21.31 -18.35
C GLY A 319 37.51 22.02 -17.16
N SER A 320 37.30 23.31 -16.95
CA SER A 320 37.73 24.02 -15.76
C SER A 320 36.92 23.63 -14.53
N LEU A 321 37.58 23.59 -13.38
CA LEU A 321 36.96 23.24 -12.10
C LEU A 321 36.71 24.51 -11.29
N GLN A 322 35.49 24.66 -10.79
CA GLN A 322 35.09 25.80 -9.96
C GLN A 322 34.44 25.34 -8.66
N VAL A 323 34.82 25.97 -7.56
CA VAL A 323 34.14 25.80 -6.26
C VAL A 323 32.91 26.70 -6.23
N LYS A 324 31.72 26.10 -6.05
CA LYS A 324 30.48 26.85 -5.92
C LYS A 324 29.91 26.65 -4.52
N GLU A 325 29.58 27.74 -3.82
CA GLU A 325 28.83 27.69 -2.58
C GLU A 325 27.37 27.27 -2.87
N VAL A 326 26.83 26.35 -2.07
CA VAL A 326 25.48 25.83 -2.25
C VAL A 326 24.69 25.93 -0.95
N GLU A 327 23.39 26.19 -1.07
CA GLU A 327 22.47 26.21 0.05
C GLU A 327 21.65 24.92 0.06
N ILE A 328 21.78 24.11 1.12
CA ILE A 328 21.03 22.86 1.26
C ILE A 328 19.62 23.18 1.72
N TYR A 329 18.62 22.70 0.97
CA TYR A 329 17.23 22.67 1.40
C TYR A 329 16.95 21.45 2.27
N LYS A 330 17.40 20.27 1.81
CA LYS A 330 17.22 19.00 2.51
C LYS A 330 18.33 18.02 2.15
N ARG A 331 18.79 17.28 3.16
CA ARG A 331 19.78 16.21 2.98
C ARG A 331 19.28 14.92 3.61
N SER A 332 19.44 13.81 2.91
CA SER A 332 19.27 12.45 3.39
C SER A 332 20.52 11.63 3.07
N ASP A 333 20.55 10.35 3.47
CA ASP A 333 21.70 9.47 3.19
C ASP A 333 21.88 9.20 1.68
N LYS A 334 20.81 9.30 0.89
CA LYS A 334 20.82 8.97 -0.54
C LYS A 334 20.74 10.18 -1.46
N GLU A 335 20.21 11.30 -1.00
CA GLU A 335 19.88 12.45 -1.82
C GLU A 335 20.08 13.76 -1.07
N CYS A 336 20.55 14.76 -1.79
CA CYS A 336 20.64 16.13 -1.28
C CYS A 336 19.94 17.07 -2.27
N TYR A 337 19.01 17.86 -1.76
CA TYR A 337 18.29 18.89 -2.51
C TYR A 337 18.86 20.26 -2.16
N LEU A 338 19.17 21.03 -3.19
CA LEU A 338 19.78 22.35 -3.07
C LEU A 338 18.76 23.43 -3.46
N ARG A 339 18.74 24.50 -2.66
CA ARG A 339 17.93 25.69 -2.93
C ARG A 339 18.59 26.59 -3.94
N SER A 340 19.93 26.71 -3.88
CA SER A 340 20.73 27.60 -4.74
C SER A 340 22.18 27.10 -4.88
N GLY A 341 22.89 27.68 -5.86
CA GLY A 341 24.32 27.44 -6.11
C GLY A 341 24.61 26.60 -7.36
N VAL A 342 23.68 25.73 -7.79
CA VAL A 342 23.78 24.96 -9.04
C VAL A 342 22.44 24.92 -9.76
N THR A 343 22.48 24.65 -11.07
CA THR A 343 21.32 24.53 -11.95
C THR A 343 21.23 23.15 -12.56
N GLY A 344 20.03 22.78 -13.07
CA GLY A 344 19.88 21.51 -13.78
C GLY A 344 20.75 21.43 -15.02
N GLY A 345 21.47 20.32 -15.14
CA GLY A 345 22.44 20.11 -16.22
C GLY A 345 23.88 20.45 -15.87
N ASP A 346 24.13 21.16 -14.74
CA ASP A 346 25.49 21.39 -14.25
C ASP A 346 26.18 20.04 -13.98
N LYS A 347 27.46 19.96 -14.31
CA LYS A 347 28.30 18.81 -14.00
C LYS A 347 29.05 19.08 -12.71
N ILE A 348 29.03 18.15 -11.78
CA ILE A 348 29.71 18.25 -10.48
C ILE A 348 30.52 16.99 -10.20
N LEU A 349 31.55 17.11 -9.40
CA LEU A 349 32.30 15.96 -8.92
C LEU A 349 31.55 15.22 -7.83
N ASN A 350 31.59 13.88 -7.88
CA ASN A 350 30.90 13.02 -6.87
C ASN A 350 31.86 12.16 -6.05
N LYS A 351 33.08 11.91 -6.54
CA LYS A 351 34.06 11.08 -5.83
C LYS A 351 35.35 11.86 -5.61
N ASN A 352 35.97 11.70 -4.42
CA ASN A 352 37.20 12.40 -4.01
C ASN A 352 37.11 13.93 -4.07
N VAL A 353 35.89 14.45 -3.89
CA VAL A 353 35.61 15.89 -4.04
C VAL A 353 36.43 16.74 -3.10
N LEU A 354 36.59 16.29 -1.83
CA LEU A 354 37.40 17.04 -0.82
C LEU A 354 38.84 17.20 -1.23
N LEU A 355 39.45 16.21 -1.90
CA LEU A 355 40.82 16.27 -2.35
C LEU A 355 41.02 17.36 -3.42
N VAL A 356 40.08 17.41 -4.37
CA VAL A 356 40.08 18.43 -5.44
C VAL A 356 39.76 19.81 -4.88
N TYR A 357 38.80 19.89 -3.95
CA TYR A 357 38.41 21.12 -3.27
C TYR A 357 39.63 21.75 -2.55
N ASN A 358 40.41 20.95 -1.78
CA ASN A 358 41.58 21.42 -1.09
C ASN A 358 42.68 21.93 -2.07
N ALA A 359 42.90 21.19 -3.19
CA ALA A 359 43.84 21.62 -4.20
C ALA A 359 43.46 23.00 -4.82
N LEU A 360 42.15 23.20 -5.12
CA LEU A 360 41.65 24.49 -5.63
C LEU A 360 41.77 25.64 -4.65
N ASN A 361 41.69 25.36 -3.34
CA ASN A 361 41.79 26.39 -2.30
C ASN A 361 43.27 26.69 -1.88
N ASP A 362 44.19 25.73 -2.03
CA ASP A 362 45.61 25.94 -1.74
C ASP A 362 46.28 26.80 -2.81
N ASP A 363 45.87 26.71 -4.09
CA ASP A 363 46.38 27.57 -5.18
C ASP A 363 45.82 29.02 -5.11
N SER A 364 44.81 29.26 -4.26
CA SER A 364 44.18 30.58 -4.06
C SER A 364 44.75 31.39 -2.88
N LYS A 365 45.73 30.83 -2.13
CA LYS A 365 46.48 31.50 -1.07
C LYS A 365 47.87 31.91 -1.55
#